data_ca7560bba0d9d435c7a5351e53366957
#
_entry.id   ca7560bba0d9d435c7a5351e53366957
#
_cell.length_a   1.000
_cell.length_b   1.000
_cell.length_c   1.000
_cell.angle_alpha   90.00
_cell.angle_beta   90.00
_cell.angle_gamma   90.00
#
_symmetry.space_group_name_H-M   'P 1'
#
loop_
_entity.id
_entity.type
_entity.pdbx_description
1 polymer ?
#
loop_
_entity_poly.entity_id
_entity_poly.type
_entity_poly.pdbx_seq_one_letter_code
_entity_poly.pdbx_strand_id
1 'polypeptide(L)'
;MKVLLAGLCTVDQIQRVAEIPAPGEKVRSLSMDVAAGGPATNAAVTVAALGAGATLLTVAGAHPLAALARADLEAYGVDLVDLDPERPDPPAISAIVVRDSDGERTVVSRNAHASSRFVLSMRSLHAQLPHSEDEMPGCVLLDGHHPEVALAVGRWAKDRKVPVVLDAGSWKPVFPELLPLVDVAACSSLYRGDDPREHGVPVVVTTAGPEPVRWSTTDGSGAVPVPVARARDTLGAGDVWHGAFAYAVARGTGDVPGWIGFANEVAAERVRHEGPRSWTAAVAKMGEGQP
;
A
#
# COMPACT_ATOMS: atom_id res chain seq x y z
N MET A 1 3.66 18.25 -4.07
CA MET A 1 4.34 16.95 -4.02
C MET A 1 3.37 15.88 -4.48
N LYS A 2 3.86 14.87 -5.21
CA LYS A 2 3.05 13.75 -5.73
C LYS A 2 3.75 12.42 -5.42
N VAL A 3 2.98 11.35 -5.24
CA VAL A 3 3.46 9.96 -5.17
C VAL A 3 2.71 9.15 -6.21
N LEU A 4 3.43 8.36 -6.97
CA LEU A 4 2.88 7.40 -7.91
C LEU A 4 2.88 6.02 -7.27
N LEU A 5 1.74 5.37 -7.22
CA LEU A 5 1.61 4.03 -6.66
C LEU A 5 1.18 3.08 -7.77
N ALA A 6 1.76 1.88 -7.80
CA ALA A 6 1.37 0.88 -8.79
C ALA A 6 1.20 -0.49 -8.12
N GLY A 7 -0.01 -1.04 -8.19
CA GLY A 7 -0.29 -2.31 -7.55
C GLY A 7 -1.77 -2.67 -7.44
N LEU A 8 -2.08 -3.47 -6.44
CA LEU A 8 -3.38 -4.11 -6.27
C LEU A 8 -4.46 -3.14 -5.81
N CYS A 9 -5.60 -3.19 -6.50
CA CYS A 9 -6.88 -2.67 -6.03
C CYS A 9 -7.86 -3.84 -5.85
N THR A 10 -8.47 -3.93 -4.68
CA THR A 10 -9.52 -4.90 -4.34
C THR A 10 -10.82 -4.19 -3.99
N VAL A 11 -11.90 -4.94 -3.93
CA VAL A 11 -13.09 -4.56 -3.17
C VAL A 11 -13.09 -5.39 -1.90
N ASP A 12 -12.94 -4.73 -0.77
CA ASP A 12 -12.93 -5.36 0.54
C ASP A 12 -14.31 -5.28 1.16
N GLN A 13 -14.89 -6.45 1.49
CA GLN A 13 -16.07 -6.58 2.32
C GLN A 13 -15.61 -6.90 3.75
N ILE A 14 -15.85 -5.97 4.66
CA ILE A 14 -15.33 -6.01 6.03
C ILE A 14 -16.49 -6.20 6.99
N GLN A 15 -16.45 -7.28 7.78
CA GLN A 15 -17.42 -7.59 8.82
C GLN A 15 -16.73 -7.48 10.18
N ARG A 16 -17.25 -6.63 11.07
CA ARG A 16 -16.81 -6.61 12.46
C ARG A 16 -17.69 -7.55 13.27
N VAL A 17 -17.10 -8.42 14.07
CA VAL A 17 -17.80 -9.43 14.89
C VAL A 17 -17.28 -9.39 16.32
N ALA A 18 -18.10 -9.82 17.27
CA ALA A 18 -17.65 -9.94 18.67
C ALA A 18 -16.51 -10.98 18.79
N GLU A 19 -16.71 -12.16 18.16
CA GLU A 19 -15.70 -13.22 18.08
C GLU A 19 -15.65 -13.79 16.66
N ILE A 20 -14.48 -14.23 16.22
CA ILE A 20 -14.31 -14.90 14.94
C ILE A 20 -15.03 -16.25 14.98
N PRO A 21 -15.97 -16.53 14.04
CA PRO A 21 -16.78 -17.74 14.09
C PRO A 21 -15.93 -19.01 13.94
N ALA A 22 -16.26 -20.02 14.72
CA ALA A 22 -15.73 -21.36 14.55
C ALA A 22 -16.33 -22.03 13.27
N PRO A 23 -15.69 -23.10 12.74
CA PRO A 23 -16.22 -23.83 11.60
C PRO A 23 -17.67 -24.28 11.83
N GLY A 24 -18.58 -23.91 10.90
CA GLY A 24 -20.02 -24.23 10.97
C GLY A 24 -20.85 -23.26 11.82
N GLU A 25 -20.24 -22.32 12.49
CA GLU A 25 -20.95 -21.32 13.30
C GLU A 25 -21.49 -20.18 12.42
N LYS A 26 -22.67 -19.67 12.78
CA LYS A 26 -23.26 -18.47 12.20
C LYS A 26 -23.32 -17.38 13.26
N VAL A 27 -22.60 -16.30 13.02
CA VAL A 27 -22.57 -15.14 13.91
C VAL A 27 -23.22 -13.91 13.23
N ARG A 28 -23.67 -12.98 14.05
CA ARG A 28 -24.17 -11.69 13.60
C ARG A 28 -23.05 -10.67 13.62
N SER A 29 -22.85 -9.94 12.51
CA SER A 29 -21.92 -8.82 12.50
C SER A 29 -22.42 -7.63 13.30
N LEU A 30 -21.50 -6.91 13.93
CA LEU A 30 -21.74 -5.66 14.65
C LEU A 30 -21.81 -4.49 13.68
N SER A 31 -20.95 -4.50 12.65
CA SER A 31 -20.96 -3.54 11.54
C SER A 31 -20.46 -4.19 10.25
N MET A 32 -20.77 -3.55 9.13
CA MET A 32 -20.30 -3.95 7.81
C MET A 32 -19.87 -2.72 7.03
N ASP A 33 -18.69 -2.81 6.42
CA ASP A 33 -18.16 -1.81 5.51
C ASP A 33 -17.79 -2.45 4.17
N VAL A 34 -17.85 -1.65 3.09
CA VAL A 34 -17.32 -1.99 1.78
C VAL A 34 -16.45 -0.83 1.33
N ALA A 35 -15.20 -1.11 0.99
CA ALA A 35 -14.25 -0.10 0.56
C ALA A 35 -13.29 -0.65 -0.50
N ALA A 36 -12.60 0.22 -1.20
CA ALA A 36 -11.42 -0.18 -1.96
C ALA A 36 -10.33 -0.66 -1.00
N GLY A 37 -9.61 -1.71 -1.36
CA GLY A 37 -8.53 -2.27 -0.57
C GLY A 37 -7.35 -2.69 -1.44
N GLY A 38 -6.41 -3.37 -0.84
CA GLY A 38 -5.14 -3.76 -1.44
C GLY A 38 -3.99 -2.84 -1.01
N PRO A 39 -2.74 -3.35 -0.99
CA PRO A 39 -1.60 -2.63 -0.42
C PRO A 39 -1.37 -1.25 -1.07
N ALA A 40 -1.20 -1.20 -2.39
CA ALA A 40 -1.00 0.06 -3.11
C ALA A 40 -2.21 1.01 -2.97
N THR A 41 -3.42 0.48 -2.92
CA THR A 41 -4.66 1.26 -2.75
C THR A 41 -4.72 1.94 -1.38
N ASN A 42 -4.53 1.20 -0.29
CA ASN A 42 -4.55 1.77 1.05
C ASN A 42 -3.37 2.74 1.26
N ALA A 43 -2.21 2.46 0.67
CA ALA A 43 -1.08 3.38 0.64
C ALA A 43 -1.44 4.68 -0.11
N ALA A 44 -2.17 4.61 -1.24
CA ALA A 44 -2.60 5.79 -1.98
C ALA A 44 -3.58 6.67 -1.19
N VAL A 45 -4.56 6.05 -0.52
CA VAL A 45 -5.46 6.76 0.41
C VAL A 45 -4.67 7.46 1.53
N THR A 46 -3.63 6.82 2.03
CA THR A 46 -2.78 7.42 3.07
C THR A 46 -2.02 8.65 2.55
N VAL A 47 -1.42 8.54 1.37
CA VAL A 47 -0.72 9.66 0.72
C VAL A 47 -1.66 10.84 0.49
N ALA A 48 -2.88 10.58 -0.02
CA ALA A 48 -3.89 11.60 -0.23
C ALA A 48 -4.35 12.23 1.09
N ALA A 49 -4.59 11.41 2.13
CA ALA A 49 -4.94 11.90 3.46
C ALA A 49 -3.86 12.81 4.07
N LEU A 50 -2.59 12.55 3.81
CA LEU A 50 -1.45 13.39 4.21
C LEU A 50 -1.31 14.67 3.38
N GLY A 51 -2.20 14.93 2.42
CA GLY A 51 -2.25 16.16 1.62
C GLY A 51 -1.35 16.16 0.39
N ALA A 52 -0.80 15.01 -0.03
CA ALA A 52 -0.07 14.89 -1.28
C ALA A 52 -0.96 14.38 -2.43
N GLY A 53 -0.60 14.69 -3.65
CA GLY A 53 -1.23 14.07 -4.82
C GLY A 53 -0.90 12.57 -4.88
N ALA A 54 -1.92 11.72 -4.95
CA ALA A 54 -1.78 10.27 -5.03
C ALA A 54 -2.37 9.77 -6.34
N THR A 55 -1.54 9.21 -7.21
CA THR A 55 -1.99 8.54 -8.45
C THR A 55 -1.77 7.05 -8.31
N LEU A 56 -2.84 6.26 -8.46
CA LEU A 56 -2.81 4.80 -8.36
C LEU A 56 -2.97 4.17 -9.75
N LEU A 57 -1.92 3.51 -10.24
CA LEU A 57 -1.96 2.65 -11.43
C LEU A 57 -2.36 1.24 -11.02
N THR A 58 -3.49 0.76 -11.54
CA THR A 58 -4.01 -0.58 -11.19
C THR A 58 -4.84 -1.17 -12.33
N VAL A 59 -5.39 -2.36 -12.10
CA VAL A 59 -6.34 -3.02 -12.99
C VAL A 59 -7.64 -3.27 -12.22
N ALA A 60 -8.66 -2.47 -12.49
CA ALA A 60 -9.97 -2.56 -11.84
C ALA A 60 -11.06 -3.13 -12.77
N GLY A 61 -11.11 -2.69 -14.04
CA GLY A 61 -12.04 -3.18 -15.06
C GLY A 61 -13.43 -2.52 -15.05
N ALA A 62 -14.32 -3.01 -15.91
CA ALA A 62 -15.68 -2.49 -16.11
C ALA A 62 -16.75 -3.15 -15.22
N HIS A 63 -16.39 -4.16 -14.43
CA HIS A 63 -17.35 -4.87 -13.59
C HIS A 63 -18.02 -3.92 -12.57
N PRO A 64 -19.33 -4.08 -12.24
CA PRO A 64 -20.03 -3.21 -11.29
C PRO A 64 -19.34 -3.06 -9.93
N LEU A 65 -18.66 -4.09 -9.43
CA LEU A 65 -17.89 -3.99 -8.19
C LEU A 65 -16.70 -3.04 -8.30
N ALA A 66 -16.11 -2.87 -9.48
CA ALA A 66 -15.04 -1.89 -9.67
C ALA A 66 -15.53 -0.45 -9.52
N ALA A 67 -16.81 -0.18 -9.79
CA ALA A 67 -17.41 1.13 -9.57
C ALA A 67 -17.43 1.52 -8.08
N LEU A 68 -17.58 0.55 -7.17
CA LEU A 68 -17.50 0.80 -5.72
C LEU A 68 -16.09 1.26 -5.32
N ALA A 69 -15.05 0.57 -5.83
CA ALA A 69 -13.67 0.96 -5.55
C ALA A 69 -13.32 2.34 -6.12
N ARG A 70 -13.80 2.66 -7.34
CA ARG A 70 -13.61 3.98 -7.96
C ARG A 70 -14.24 5.09 -7.12
N ALA A 71 -15.50 4.91 -6.70
CA ALA A 71 -16.22 5.90 -5.91
C ALA A 71 -15.56 6.14 -4.54
N ASP A 72 -15.08 5.06 -3.89
CA ASP A 72 -14.35 5.19 -2.63
C ASP A 72 -13.03 5.96 -2.81
N LEU A 73 -12.23 5.62 -3.83
CA LEU A 73 -10.96 6.29 -4.11
C LEU A 73 -11.14 7.76 -4.48
N GLU A 74 -12.14 8.08 -5.31
CA GLU A 74 -12.49 9.46 -5.67
C GLU A 74 -12.88 10.27 -4.42
N ALA A 75 -13.70 9.70 -3.53
CA ALA A 75 -14.11 10.35 -2.28
C ALA A 75 -12.93 10.67 -1.35
N TYR A 76 -11.84 9.91 -1.44
CA TYR A 76 -10.63 10.12 -0.65
C TYR A 76 -9.46 10.76 -1.43
N GLY A 77 -9.74 11.35 -2.59
CA GLY A 77 -8.79 12.17 -3.33
C GLY A 77 -7.66 11.40 -4.01
N VAL A 78 -7.87 10.12 -4.31
CA VAL A 78 -6.93 9.30 -5.08
C VAL A 78 -7.29 9.35 -6.56
N ASP A 79 -6.33 9.73 -7.39
CA ASP A 79 -6.43 9.68 -8.83
C ASP A 79 -6.18 8.25 -9.32
N LEU A 80 -7.27 7.56 -9.69
CA LEU A 80 -7.20 6.18 -10.15
C LEU A 80 -6.99 6.12 -11.67
N VAL A 81 -5.91 5.51 -12.09
CA VAL A 81 -5.62 5.18 -13.49
C VAL A 81 -5.79 3.66 -13.68
N ASP A 82 -6.86 3.29 -14.37
CA ASP A 82 -7.14 1.90 -14.70
C ASP A 82 -6.45 1.50 -16.02
N LEU A 83 -5.61 0.49 -15.95
CA LEU A 83 -4.81 0.02 -17.09
C LEU A 83 -5.56 -0.98 -17.98
N ASP A 84 -6.74 -1.46 -17.56
CA ASP A 84 -7.63 -2.33 -18.36
C ASP A 84 -9.11 -2.00 -18.07
N PRO A 85 -9.56 -0.77 -18.45
CA PRO A 85 -10.87 -0.26 -18.08
C PRO A 85 -12.04 -1.02 -18.72
N GLU A 86 -11.81 -1.75 -19.80
CA GLU A 86 -12.82 -2.53 -20.51
C GLU A 86 -12.93 -3.98 -20.00
N ARG A 87 -12.09 -4.39 -19.07
CA ARG A 87 -12.07 -5.76 -18.54
C ARG A 87 -13.41 -6.10 -17.87
N PRO A 88 -14.12 -7.15 -18.34
CA PRO A 88 -15.42 -7.51 -17.81
C PRO A 88 -15.37 -8.30 -16.49
N ASP A 89 -14.22 -8.92 -16.19
CA ASP A 89 -14.06 -9.74 -14.98
C ASP A 89 -14.16 -8.88 -13.72
N PRO A 90 -14.67 -9.43 -12.59
CA PRO A 90 -14.68 -8.71 -11.33
C PRO A 90 -13.24 -8.37 -10.88
N PRO A 91 -13.04 -7.25 -10.17
CA PRO A 91 -11.78 -6.95 -9.51
C PRO A 91 -11.49 -8.02 -8.45
N ALA A 92 -10.29 -8.03 -7.90
CA ALA A 92 -10.00 -8.84 -6.73
C ALA A 92 -10.94 -8.45 -5.57
N ILE A 93 -11.40 -9.44 -4.81
CA ILE A 93 -12.34 -9.26 -3.69
C ILE A 93 -11.72 -9.90 -2.46
N SER A 94 -11.81 -9.22 -1.33
CA SER A 94 -11.44 -9.76 -0.02
C SER A 94 -12.67 -9.86 0.88
N ALA A 95 -12.88 -11.02 1.50
CA ALA A 95 -13.80 -11.18 2.61
C ALA A 95 -13.00 -11.07 3.91
N ILE A 96 -13.33 -10.09 4.74
CA ILE A 96 -12.56 -9.73 5.92
C ILE A 96 -13.45 -9.79 7.16
N VAL A 97 -12.97 -10.45 8.20
CA VAL A 97 -13.58 -10.46 9.52
C VAL A 97 -12.63 -9.81 10.51
N VAL A 98 -13.11 -8.79 11.23
CA VAL A 98 -12.38 -8.08 12.28
C VAL A 98 -13.01 -8.37 13.63
N ARG A 99 -12.21 -8.84 14.59
CA ARG A 99 -12.67 -9.07 15.96
C ARG A 99 -12.74 -7.75 16.73
N ASP A 100 -13.87 -7.51 17.39
CA ASP A 100 -14.12 -6.22 18.05
C ASP A 100 -13.23 -5.96 19.26
N SER A 101 -12.87 -7.01 20.00
CA SER A 101 -12.15 -6.90 21.28
C SER A 101 -10.73 -6.34 21.14
N ASP A 102 -10.04 -6.63 20.01
CA ASP A 102 -8.61 -6.30 19.80
C ASP A 102 -8.25 -5.86 18.37
N GLY A 103 -9.24 -5.84 17.46
CA GLY A 103 -9.03 -5.45 16.07
C GLY A 103 -8.24 -6.48 15.25
N GLU A 104 -8.05 -7.71 15.76
CA GLU A 104 -7.47 -8.81 14.98
C GLU A 104 -8.35 -9.15 13.78
N ARG A 105 -7.69 -9.51 12.68
CA ARG A 105 -8.38 -9.74 11.41
C ARG A 105 -8.07 -11.09 10.79
N THR A 106 -9.06 -11.66 10.14
CA THR A 106 -8.89 -12.78 9.22
C THR A 106 -9.30 -12.34 7.82
N VAL A 107 -8.46 -12.61 6.84
CA VAL A 107 -8.67 -12.19 5.44
C VAL A 107 -8.69 -13.40 4.54
N VAL A 108 -9.75 -13.53 3.73
CA VAL A 108 -9.82 -14.45 2.61
C VAL A 108 -9.86 -13.61 1.35
N SER A 109 -8.78 -13.62 0.59
CA SER A 109 -8.64 -12.83 -0.63
C SER A 109 -8.26 -13.73 -1.81
N ARG A 110 -8.94 -13.52 -2.92
CA ARG A 110 -8.45 -13.95 -4.21
C ARG A 110 -7.63 -12.78 -4.78
N ASN A 111 -6.38 -12.71 -4.40
CA ASN A 111 -5.43 -11.72 -4.95
C ASN A 111 -5.54 -11.66 -6.48
N ALA A 112 -5.08 -10.57 -7.08
CA ALA A 112 -5.01 -10.45 -8.53
C ALA A 112 -4.19 -11.63 -9.08
N HIS A 113 -4.84 -12.78 -9.25
CA HIS A 113 -4.32 -13.76 -10.16
C HIS A 113 -4.29 -13.07 -11.51
N ALA A 114 -3.12 -13.03 -12.13
CA ALA A 114 -3.02 -12.67 -13.51
C ALA A 114 -4.13 -13.43 -14.23
N SER A 115 -5.25 -12.75 -14.51
CA SER A 115 -6.20 -13.33 -15.43
C SER A 115 -5.37 -13.50 -16.69
N SER A 116 -5.39 -14.68 -17.26
CA SER A 116 -4.64 -15.06 -18.47
C SER A 116 -4.93 -14.16 -19.69
N ARG A 117 -5.62 -13.05 -19.49
CA ARG A 117 -6.07 -12.11 -20.51
C ARG A 117 -5.56 -10.67 -20.34
N PHE A 118 -4.99 -10.29 -19.17
CA PHE A 118 -4.39 -8.96 -19.04
C PHE A 118 -3.07 -8.93 -19.81
N VAL A 119 -3.04 -8.18 -20.89
CA VAL A 119 -1.82 -7.88 -21.64
C VAL A 119 -1.57 -6.39 -21.48
N LEU A 120 -0.52 -6.06 -20.73
CA LEU A 120 -0.13 -4.67 -20.56
C LEU A 120 0.26 -4.03 -21.90
N SER A 121 -0.50 -3.05 -22.34
CA SER A 121 -0.07 -2.21 -23.45
C SER A 121 0.99 -1.23 -22.94
N MET A 122 2.24 -1.46 -23.30
CA MET A 122 3.35 -0.55 -22.95
C MET A 122 3.09 0.87 -23.46
N ARG A 123 2.44 1.02 -24.62
CA ARG A 123 2.05 2.33 -25.16
C ARG A 123 1.02 3.02 -24.26
N SER A 124 0.01 2.28 -23.80
CA SER A 124 -1.02 2.81 -22.90
C SER A 124 -0.42 3.17 -21.55
N LEU A 125 0.44 2.34 -20.98
CA LEU A 125 1.11 2.64 -19.73
C LEU A 125 1.98 3.89 -19.86
N HIS A 126 2.83 4.00 -20.89
CA HIS A 126 3.67 5.17 -21.10
C HIS A 126 2.85 6.47 -21.25
N ALA A 127 1.67 6.41 -21.87
CA ALA A 127 0.79 7.57 -21.99
C ALA A 127 0.20 8.04 -20.64
N GLN A 128 0.19 7.17 -19.62
CA GLN A 128 -0.32 7.47 -18.27
C GLN A 128 0.79 7.89 -17.30
N LEU A 129 2.05 7.70 -17.67
CA LEU A 129 3.17 8.09 -16.83
C LEU A 129 3.53 9.57 -17.06
N PRO A 130 4.01 10.28 -16.02
CA PRO A 130 4.45 11.67 -16.15
C PRO A 130 5.55 11.85 -17.18
N HIS A 131 5.48 12.93 -17.95
CA HIS A 131 6.44 13.26 -19.01
C HIS A 131 7.22 14.56 -18.77
N SER A 132 6.67 15.50 -18.02
CA SER A 132 7.29 16.78 -17.69
C SER A 132 7.86 16.77 -16.27
N GLU A 133 8.87 17.60 -16.01
CA GLU A 133 9.50 17.73 -14.67
C GLU A 133 8.49 18.14 -13.59
N ASP A 134 7.54 19.03 -13.92
CA ASP A 134 6.52 19.52 -12.99
C ASP A 134 5.52 18.43 -12.56
N GLU A 135 5.42 17.37 -13.36
CA GLU A 135 4.54 16.23 -13.08
C GLU A 135 5.24 15.08 -12.35
N MET A 136 6.59 15.09 -12.28
CA MET A 136 7.34 14.00 -11.69
C MET A 136 6.93 13.76 -10.24
N PRO A 137 6.66 12.50 -9.86
CA PRO A 137 6.45 12.15 -8.48
C PRO A 137 7.77 12.22 -7.70
N GLY A 138 7.67 12.60 -6.43
CA GLY A 138 8.83 12.54 -5.52
C GLY A 138 9.20 11.12 -5.11
N CYS A 139 8.29 10.15 -5.31
CA CYS A 139 8.49 8.74 -5.01
C CYS A 139 7.52 7.86 -5.81
N VAL A 140 7.96 6.64 -6.12
CA VAL A 140 7.11 5.55 -6.64
C VAL A 140 7.00 4.47 -5.56
N LEU A 141 5.78 3.98 -5.30
CA LEU A 141 5.54 2.80 -4.45
C LEU A 141 4.99 1.66 -5.29
N LEU A 142 5.62 0.49 -5.17
CA LEU A 142 5.23 -0.74 -5.87
C LEU A 142 4.90 -1.83 -4.86
N ASP A 143 3.86 -2.63 -5.11
CA ASP A 143 3.53 -3.81 -4.27
C ASP A 143 3.74 -5.16 -4.98
N GLY A 144 4.08 -5.13 -6.28
CA GLY A 144 4.41 -6.31 -7.08
C GLY A 144 3.22 -7.23 -7.43
N HIS A 145 1.97 -6.84 -7.14
CA HIS A 145 0.79 -7.66 -7.48
C HIS A 145 0.41 -7.66 -8.96
N HIS A 146 0.85 -6.68 -9.72
CA HIS A 146 0.79 -6.64 -11.18
C HIS A 146 2.22 -6.63 -11.73
N PRO A 147 2.82 -7.83 -11.98
CA PRO A 147 4.24 -7.96 -12.28
C PRO A 147 4.73 -7.08 -13.43
N GLU A 148 4.01 -7.10 -14.56
CA GLU A 148 4.39 -6.32 -15.74
C GLU A 148 4.32 -4.82 -15.48
N VAL A 149 3.31 -4.35 -14.74
CA VAL A 149 3.16 -2.95 -14.35
C VAL A 149 4.29 -2.54 -13.42
N ALA A 150 4.56 -3.33 -12.38
CA ALA A 150 5.63 -3.06 -11.42
C ALA A 150 7.00 -2.95 -12.08
N LEU A 151 7.33 -3.87 -12.98
CA LEU A 151 8.60 -3.84 -13.72
C LEU A 151 8.69 -2.64 -14.67
N ALA A 152 7.61 -2.33 -15.37
CA ALA A 152 7.62 -1.23 -16.32
C ALA A 152 7.71 0.14 -15.60
N VAL A 153 6.95 0.33 -14.52
CA VAL A 153 6.98 1.55 -13.69
C VAL A 153 8.32 1.67 -12.96
N GLY A 154 8.86 0.56 -12.43
CA GLY A 154 10.18 0.54 -11.78
C GLY A 154 11.31 0.95 -12.73
N ARG A 155 11.33 0.44 -13.97
CA ARG A 155 12.29 0.85 -15.00
C ARG A 155 12.14 2.33 -15.36
N TRP A 156 10.90 2.77 -15.59
CA TRP A 156 10.59 4.17 -15.86
C TRP A 156 11.08 5.11 -14.74
N ALA A 157 10.86 4.74 -13.48
CA ALA A 157 11.30 5.52 -12.32
C ALA A 157 12.83 5.57 -12.23
N LYS A 158 13.51 4.42 -12.42
CA LYS A 158 14.97 4.34 -12.40
C LYS A 158 15.62 5.20 -13.48
N ASP A 159 15.10 5.17 -14.71
CA ASP A 159 15.60 5.98 -15.82
C ASP A 159 15.48 7.49 -15.53
N ARG A 160 14.54 7.89 -14.69
CA ARG A 160 14.29 9.29 -14.29
C ARG A 160 14.82 9.66 -12.92
N LYS A 161 15.49 8.73 -12.25
CA LYS A 161 16.04 8.90 -10.89
C LYS A 161 14.97 9.26 -9.86
N VAL A 162 13.75 8.76 -10.05
CA VAL A 162 12.68 8.85 -9.06
C VAL A 162 12.84 7.71 -8.06
N PRO A 163 12.90 7.97 -6.74
CA PRO A 163 13.03 6.93 -5.73
C PRO A 163 11.91 5.88 -5.80
N VAL A 164 12.30 4.60 -5.72
CA VAL A 164 11.38 3.45 -5.75
C VAL A 164 11.34 2.77 -4.39
N VAL A 165 10.18 2.78 -3.77
CA VAL A 165 9.86 2.03 -2.54
C VAL A 165 9.08 0.78 -2.92
N LEU A 166 9.51 -0.39 -2.44
CA LEU A 166 8.80 -1.65 -2.59
C LEU A 166 8.09 -2.02 -1.27
N ASP A 167 6.78 -2.19 -1.33
CA ASP A 167 6.03 -2.91 -0.30
C ASP A 167 6.25 -4.42 -0.47
N ALA A 168 7.14 -4.96 0.34
CA ALA A 168 7.47 -6.38 0.38
C ALA A 168 6.80 -7.08 1.58
N GLY A 169 5.50 -6.84 1.80
CA GLY A 169 4.72 -7.47 2.85
C GLY A 169 4.69 -9.01 2.75
N SER A 170 4.71 -9.54 1.53
CA SER A 170 4.86 -10.97 1.24
C SER A 170 5.68 -11.16 -0.03
N TRP A 171 6.40 -12.29 -0.12
CA TRP A 171 7.18 -12.61 -1.31
C TRP A 171 6.29 -12.80 -2.56
N LYS A 172 6.78 -12.34 -3.71
CA LYS A 172 6.12 -12.47 -5.01
C LYS A 172 7.12 -12.90 -6.08
N PRO A 173 6.70 -13.71 -7.07
CA PRO A 173 7.60 -14.23 -8.12
C PRO A 173 8.33 -13.16 -8.94
N VAL A 174 7.80 -11.95 -9.01
CA VAL A 174 8.40 -10.82 -9.73
C VAL A 174 9.59 -10.18 -8.99
N PHE A 175 9.74 -10.43 -7.69
CA PHE A 175 10.73 -9.71 -6.88
C PHE A 175 12.19 -9.90 -7.32
N PRO A 176 12.67 -11.08 -7.77
CA PRO A 176 14.03 -11.20 -8.29
C PRO A 176 14.35 -10.24 -9.45
N GLU A 177 13.36 -9.95 -10.31
CA GLU A 177 13.53 -8.99 -11.41
C GLU A 177 13.25 -7.54 -10.96
N LEU A 178 12.41 -7.33 -9.96
CA LEU A 178 12.01 -6.02 -9.48
C LEU A 178 13.02 -5.41 -8.50
N LEU A 179 13.60 -6.20 -7.60
CA LEU A 179 14.53 -5.73 -6.56
C LEU A 179 15.71 -4.91 -7.11
N PRO A 180 16.35 -5.25 -8.27
CA PRO A 180 17.39 -4.41 -8.85
C PRO A 180 16.96 -3.00 -9.27
N LEU A 181 15.65 -2.72 -9.29
CA LEU A 181 15.07 -1.42 -9.62
C LEU A 181 14.67 -0.61 -8.38
N VAL A 182 14.81 -1.19 -7.19
CA VAL A 182 14.27 -0.67 -5.92
C VAL A 182 15.35 0.05 -5.13
N ASP A 183 15.03 1.22 -4.58
CA ASP A 183 15.92 1.98 -3.70
C ASP A 183 15.66 1.64 -2.22
N VAL A 184 14.41 1.33 -1.85
CA VAL A 184 14.04 0.93 -0.50
C VAL A 184 13.11 -0.28 -0.55
N ALA A 185 13.52 -1.41 0.00
CA ALA A 185 12.64 -2.55 0.24
C ALA A 185 12.09 -2.49 1.68
N ALA A 186 10.79 -2.26 1.81
CA ALA A 186 10.10 -2.27 3.08
C ALA A 186 9.40 -3.63 3.27
N CYS A 187 10.08 -4.51 3.99
CA CYS A 187 9.68 -5.89 4.22
C CYS A 187 8.83 -6.03 5.50
N SER A 188 7.85 -6.92 5.47
CA SER A 188 7.23 -7.42 6.70
C SER A 188 8.11 -8.49 7.34
N SER A 189 8.02 -8.68 8.65
CA SER A 189 8.59 -9.84 9.35
C SER A 189 8.06 -11.19 8.83
N LEU A 190 6.99 -11.18 8.05
CA LEU A 190 6.43 -12.35 7.36
C LEU A 190 7.00 -12.57 5.96
N TYR A 191 7.83 -11.68 5.46
CA TYR A 191 8.53 -11.85 4.19
C TYR A 191 9.41 -13.12 4.23
N ARG A 192 9.34 -13.91 3.16
CA ARG A 192 10.05 -15.21 3.04
C ARG A 192 10.78 -15.33 1.70
N GLY A 193 11.28 -14.21 1.18
CA GLY A 193 12.13 -14.18 -0.02
C GLY A 193 13.60 -14.04 0.32
N ASP A 194 14.40 -13.85 -0.73
CA ASP A 194 15.82 -13.54 -0.64
C ASP A 194 16.06 -12.22 0.11
N ASP A 195 17.23 -12.05 0.68
CA ASP A 195 17.62 -10.75 1.26
C ASP A 195 17.68 -9.70 0.12
N PRO A 196 16.87 -8.61 0.17
CA PRO A 196 16.89 -7.60 -0.88
C PRO A 196 18.27 -7.00 -1.16
N ARG A 197 19.19 -7.02 -0.17
CA ARG A 197 20.57 -6.54 -0.34
C ARG A 197 21.38 -7.39 -1.33
N GLU A 198 21.10 -8.68 -1.42
CA GLU A 198 21.74 -9.57 -2.40
C GLU A 198 21.38 -9.20 -3.85
N HIS A 199 20.27 -8.47 -4.02
CA HIS A 199 19.82 -7.90 -5.30
C HIS A 199 20.24 -6.44 -5.50
N GLY A 200 21.07 -5.88 -4.61
CA GLY A 200 21.61 -4.53 -4.71
C GLY A 200 20.70 -3.42 -4.17
N VAL A 201 19.67 -3.75 -3.40
CA VAL A 201 18.80 -2.75 -2.75
C VAL A 201 19.59 -2.02 -1.66
N PRO A 202 19.76 -0.69 -1.74
CA PRO A 202 20.62 0.05 -0.81
C PRO A 202 20.01 0.22 0.58
N VAL A 203 18.68 0.23 0.70
CA VAL A 203 17.97 0.40 1.99
C VAL A 203 16.96 -0.72 2.19
N VAL A 204 17.10 -1.45 3.29
CA VAL A 204 16.12 -2.47 3.69
C VAL A 204 15.53 -2.09 5.03
N VAL A 205 14.21 -2.08 5.10
CA VAL A 205 13.43 -1.83 6.32
C VAL A 205 12.59 -3.06 6.63
N THR A 206 12.45 -3.42 7.90
CA THR A 206 11.63 -4.57 8.33
C THR A 206 10.66 -4.17 9.43
N THR A 207 9.36 -4.26 9.13
CA THR A 207 8.27 -4.02 10.07
C THR A 207 7.84 -5.33 10.75
N ALA A 208 7.44 -5.26 12.02
CA ALA A 208 7.00 -6.42 12.81
C ALA A 208 5.85 -6.04 13.79
N GLY A 209 4.80 -5.43 13.25
CA GLY A 209 3.66 -4.97 14.06
C GLY A 209 4.08 -3.93 15.11
N PRO A 210 3.85 -4.19 16.43
CA PRO A 210 4.19 -3.23 17.47
C PRO A 210 5.68 -3.20 17.84
N GLU A 211 6.48 -4.12 17.32
CA GLU A 211 7.91 -4.19 17.60
C GLU A 211 8.68 -3.08 16.86
N PRO A 212 9.86 -2.65 17.36
CA PRO A 212 10.67 -1.66 16.68
C PRO A 212 10.95 -2.01 15.23
N VAL A 213 10.75 -1.04 14.33
CA VAL A 213 11.05 -1.18 12.90
C VAL A 213 12.56 -1.14 12.72
N ARG A 214 13.11 -2.20 12.14
CA ARG A 214 14.55 -2.32 11.86
C ARG A 214 14.87 -1.78 10.48
N TRP A 215 16.06 -1.22 10.33
CA TRP A 215 16.57 -0.76 9.05
C TRP A 215 18.04 -1.09 8.89
N SER A 216 18.49 -1.22 7.65
CA SER A 216 19.89 -1.37 7.28
C SER A 216 20.16 -0.67 5.94
N THR A 217 21.33 -0.05 5.86
CA THR A 217 21.90 0.58 4.66
C THR A 217 23.34 0.10 4.48
N THR A 218 24.03 0.60 3.46
CA THR A 218 25.49 0.40 3.31
C THR A 218 26.29 1.01 4.45
N ASP A 219 25.78 2.09 5.07
CA ASP A 219 26.53 2.91 6.03
C ASP A 219 26.19 2.58 7.49
N GLY A 220 25.17 1.76 7.72
CA GLY A 220 24.79 1.37 9.08
C GLY A 220 23.43 0.69 9.18
N SER A 221 23.05 0.41 10.41
CA SER A 221 21.76 -0.20 10.72
C SER A 221 21.24 0.28 12.08
N GLY A 222 19.96 0.11 12.33
CA GLY A 222 19.34 0.48 13.59
C GLY A 222 17.89 0.03 13.69
N ALA A 223 17.23 0.54 14.72
CA ALA A 223 15.82 0.29 14.95
C ALA A 223 15.12 1.58 15.44
N VAL A 224 13.89 1.78 15.03
CA VAL A 224 13.05 2.91 15.41
C VAL A 224 11.85 2.36 16.18
N PRO A 225 11.59 2.81 17.42
CA PRO A 225 10.47 2.32 18.20
C PRO A 225 9.13 2.67 17.57
N VAL A 226 8.14 1.80 17.73
CA VAL A 226 6.74 2.03 17.36
C VAL A 226 6.01 2.65 18.55
N PRO A 227 5.24 3.74 18.38
CA PRO A 227 4.43 4.31 19.44
C PRO A 227 3.41 3.30 19.99
N VAL A 228 3.27 3.26 21.31
CA VAL A 228 2.25 2.42 21.94
C VAL A 228 0.86 2.92 21.58
N ALA A 229 0.04 2.08 21.00
CA ALA A 229 -1.34 2.40 20.65
C ALA A 229 -2.28 1.26 21.09
N ARG A 230 -3.45 1.63 21.60
CA ARG A 230 -4.53 0.64 21.80
C ARG A 230 -5.19 0.40 20.46
N ALA A 231 -4.92 -0.76 19.88
CA ALA A 231 -5.50 -1.13 18.61
C ALA A 231 -7.01 -1.36 18.73
N ARG A 232 -7.76 -0.73 17.85
CA ARG A 232 -9.19 -0.95 17.61
C ARG A 232 -9.41 -1.71 16.32
N ASP A 233 -8.51 -1.53 15.36
CA ASP A 233 -8.57 -2.17 14.06
C ASP A 233 -7.18 -2.17 13.42
N THR A 234 -6.65 -3.38 13.13
CA THR A 234 -5.31 -3.55 12.55
C THR A 234 -5.34 -3.75 11.03
N LEU A 235 -6.54 -3.73 10.40
CA LEU A 235 -6.69 -3.91 8.96
C LEU A 235 -5.99 -2.79 8.19
N GLY A 236 -5.08 -3.13 7.27
CA GLY A 236 -4.37 -2.18 6.43
C GLY A 236 -3.34 -1.31 7.16
N ALA A 237 -3.01 -1.59 8.44
CA ALA A 237 -2.00 -0.81 9.17
C ALA A 237 -0.62 -0.83 8.48
N GLY A 238 -0.23 -1.97 7.90
CA GLY A 238 0.99 -2.08 7.10
C GLY A 238 0.95 -1.22 5.83
N ASP A 239 -0.18 -1.24 5.13
CA ASP A 239 -0.36 -0.46 3.90
C ASP A 239 -0.31 1.05 4.21
N VAL A 240 -0.96 1.47 5.30
CA VAL A 240 -0.91 2.86 5.80
C VAL A 240 0.52 3.25 6.16
N TRP A 241 1.26 2.36 6.81
CA TRP A 241 2.69 2.56 7.09
C TRP A 241 3.48 2.77 5.79
N HIS A 242 3.30 1.91 4.78
CA HIS A 242 3.98 2.03 3.49
C HIS A 242 3.63 3.33 2.76
N GLY A 243 2.36 3.73 2.79
CA GLY A 243 1.91 5.01 2.21
C GLY A 243 2.56 6.22 2.89
N ALA A 244 2.61 6.22 4.23
CA ALA A 244 3.25 7.28 5.01
C ALA A 244 4.77 7.30 4.81
N PHE A 245 5.40 6.13 4.69
CA PHE A 245 6.82 6.01 4.39
C PHE A 245 7.15 6.56 3.00
N ALA A 246 6.38 6.17 1.97
CA ALA A 246 6.55 6.70 0.62
C ALA A 246 6.32 8.22 0.55
N TYR A 247 5.35 8.73 1.32
CA TYR A 247 5.13 10.18 1.48
C TYR A 247 6.38 10.86 2.07
N ALA A 248 6.97 10.30 3.14
CA ALA A 248 8.17 10.86 3.76
C ALA A 248 9.38 10.83 2.81
N VAL A 249 9.58 9.74 2.06
CA VAL A 249 10.60 9.65 1.01
C VAL A 249 10.38 10.70 -0.08
N ALA A 250 9.13 10.87 -0.54
CA ALA A 250 8.78 11.82 -1.60
C ALA A 250 9.07 13.29 -1.24
N ARG A 251 9.13 13.61 0.03
CA ARG A 251 9.52 14.96 0.51
C ARG A 251 10.99 15.27 0.24
N GLY A 252 11.82 14.25 0.06
CA GLY A 252 13.26 14.44 -0.22
C GLY A 252 14.05 15.03 0.95
N THR A 253 13.46 15.09 2.16
CA THR A 253 14.08 15.62 3.38
C THR A 253 14.14 14.54 4.47
N GLY A 254 15.11 14.65 5.39
CA GLY A 254 15.29 13.68 6.46
C GLY A 254 16.14 12.47 6.05
N ASP A 255 16.10 11.46 6.89
CA ASP A 255 16.86 10.22 6.75
C ASP A 255 15.96 8.99 6.98
N VAL A 256 16.52 7.79 6.81
CA VAL A 256 15.76 6.53 6.96
C VAL A 256 15.10 6.41 8.33
N PRO A 257 15.77 6.66 9.48
CA PRO A 257 15.14 6.69 10.79
C PRO A 257 13.98 7.68 10.90
N GLY A 258 14.12 8.87 10.34
CA GLY A 258 13.08 9.92 10.34
C GLY A 258 11.86 9.49 9.53
N TRP A 259 12.03 8.92 8.34
CA TRP A 259 10.93 8.38 7.51
C TRP A 259 10.19 7.25 8.23
N ILE A 260 10.95 6.35 8.89
CA ILE A 260 10.36 5.27 9.70
C ILE A 260 9.57 5.84 10.88
N GLY A 261 10.14 6.80 11.61
CA GLY A 261 9.47 7.44 12.75
C GLY A 261 8.12 8.03 12.36
N PHE A 262 8.08 8.80 11.27
CA PHE A 262 6.85 9.38 10.74
C PHE A 262 5.83 8.28 10.35
N ALA A 263 6.26 7.26 9.60
CA ALA A 263 5.38 6.16 9.20
C ALA A 263 4.83 5.38 10.40
N ASN A 264 5.65 5.19 11.46
CA ASN A 264 5.22 4.56 12.71
C ASN A 264 4.12 5.36 13.41
N GLU A 265 4.23 6.69 13.47
CA GLU A 265 3.23 7.56 14.07
C GLU A 265 1.91 7.50 13.30
N VAL A 266 1.95 7.56 11.96
CA VAL A 266 0.76 7.48 11.10
C VAL A 266 0.08 6.12 11.23
N ALA A 267 0.83 5.03 11.22
CA ALA A 267 0.27 3.69 11.41
C ALA A 267 -0.28 3.47 12.83
N ALA A 268 0.36 4.04 13.86
CA ALA A 268 -0.14 4.02 15.22
C ALA A 268 -1.45 4.81 15.36
N GLU A 269 -1.61 5.90 14.63
CA GLU A 269 -2.88 6.62 14.56
C GLU A 269 -3.95 5.79 13.85
N ARG A 270 -3.62 5.14 12.70
CA ARG A 270 -4.55 4.28 11.97
C ARG A 270 -5.19 3.22 12.86
N VAL A 271 -4.42 2.51 13.66
CA VAL A 271 -4.92 1.38 14.45
C VAL A 271 -5.86 1.80 15.59
N ARG A 272 -5.92 3.07 15.95
CA ARG A 272 -6.86 3.62 16.97
C ARG A 272 -8.28 3.78 16.44
N HIS A 273 -8.49 3.70 15.13
CA HIS A 273 -9.76 3.97 14.46
C HIS A 273 -10.35 2.67 13.90
N GLU A 274 -11.67 2.51 14.04
CA GLU A 274 -12.42 1.40 13.46
C GLU A 274 -12.82 1.68 12.02
N GLY A 275 -12.81 0.64 11.19
CA GLY A 275 -13.24 0.71 9.80
C GLY A 275 -12.18 1.25 8.84
N PRO A 276 -12.45 1.15 7.53
CA PRO A 276 -11.41 1.32 6.51
C PRO A 276 -10.95 2.77 6.30
N ARG A 277 -11.76 3.78 6.67
CA ARG A 277 -11.52 5.20 6.31
C ARG A 277 -11.64 6.21 7.44
N SER A 278 -12.14 5.84 8.62
CA SER A 278 -12.40 6.77 9.74
C SER A 278 -11.16 7.49 10.28
N TRP A 279 -9.99 6.95 10.02
CA TRP A 279 -8.68 7.46 10.45
C TRP A 279 -8.15 8.61 9.58
N THR A 280 -8.64 8.80 8.35
CA THR A 280 -8.07 9.73 7.36
C THR A 280 -8.05 11.18 7.85
N ALA A 281 -9.11 11.63 8.52
CA ALA A 281 -9.17 12.99 9.07
C ALA A 281 -8.16 13.25 10.19
N ALA A 282 -7.79 12.22 10.97
CA ALA A 282 -6.77 12.35 12.01
C ALA A 282 -5.37 12.40 11.37
N VAL A 283 -5.11 11.59 10.37
CA VAL A 283 -3.85 11.56 9.62
C VAL A 283 -3.63 12.84 8.80
N ALA A 284 -4.69 13.47 8.28
CA ALA A 284 -4.58 14.74 7.57
C ALA A 284 -3.89 15.83 8.40
N LYS A 285 -4.18 15.91 9.69
CA LYS A 285 -3.55 16.87 10.62
C LYS A 285 -2.04 16.61 10.80
N MET A 286 -1.59 15.39 10.60
CA MET A 286 -0.17 15.03 10.70
C MET A 286 0.61 15.49 9.47
N GLY A 287 -0.03 15.52 8.29
CA GLY A 287 0.56 16.08 7.07
C GLY A 287 0.75 17.61 7.13
N GLU A 288 -0.20 18.32 7.74
CA GLU A 288 -0.16 19.79 7.90
C GLU A 288 0.95 20.27 8.84
N GLY A 289 1.31 19.47 9.83
CA GLY A 289 2.30 19.82 10.87
C GLY A 289 3.76 19.56 10.49
N GLN A 290 4.05 19.09 9.29
CA GLN A 290 5.42 18.81 8.86
C GLN A 290 6.00 20.00 8.08
N PRO A 291 7.09 20.62 8.55
CA PRO A 291 7.73 21.76 7.91
C PRO A 291 8.33 21.42 6.52
#